data_aedcfea3f2a2a6d6c4d74f8b8f911e08
#
_entry.id   aedcfea3f2a2a6d6c4d74f8b8f911e08
#
_cell.length_a   1.000
_cell.length_b   1.000
_cell.length_c   1.000
_cell.angle_alpha   90.00
_cell.angle_beta   90.00
_cell.angle_gamma   90.00
#
_symmetry.space_group_name_H-M   'P 1'
#
loop_
_entity.id
_entity.type
_entity.pdbx_description
1 polymer ?
#
loop_
_entity_poly.entity_id
_entity_poly.type
_entity_poly.pdbx_seq_one_letter_code
_entity_poly.pdbx_strand_id
1 'polypeptide(L)'
;MRKALVTCLVLLVIFGGIAIAGDIVGRRVAQNEIAKNVASQYRLDHTPQVSIKGFPFLTQALDGRYGEIDINVGRLTEQGIHLTDTTVALKGVTAPMSDAMNGDSSRVVADTATSTATVGYDDVNKSAPNGMKVSADGSALQVRGPYSVLGVTRTVTATVTVQASGRTVRVVPQAVKAGGTTVPLDLVKQAFTFTMAVKALPLGTQISDVQVKPGGLRVTTTAQNVKLDSLNVH
;
A
#
# COMPACT_ATOMS: atom_id res chain seq x y z
N MET A 1 -16.61 -22.22 -52.95
CA MET A 1 -15.49 -21.94 -52.02
C MET A 1 -15.52 -20.51 -51.44
N ARG A 2 -15.62 -19.44 -52.25
CA ARG A 2 -15.68 -18.04 -51.72
C ARG A 2 -16.82 -17.76 -50.74
N LYS A 3 -18.06 -18.26 -50.99
CA LYS A 3 -19.22 -18.04 -50.08
C LYS A 3 -19.04 -18.71 -48.73
N ALA A 4 -18.52 -19.96 -48.71
CA ALA A 4 -18.22 -20.65 -47.44
C ALA A 4 -17.16 -19.93 -46.62
N LEU A 5 -16.12 -19.37 -47.26
CA LEU A 5 -15.04 -18.63 -46.60
C LEU A 5 -15.55 -17.33 -46.01
N VAL A 6 -16.44 -16.59 -46.71
CA VAL A 6 -17.10 -15.39 -46.22
C VAL A 6 -18.00 -15.70 -45.01
N THR A 7 -18.80 -16.78 -45.11
CA THR A 7 -19.67 -17.21 -44.01
C THR A 7 -18.86 -17.59 -42.77
N CYS A 8 -17.76 -18.36 -42.92
CA CYS A 8 -16.85 -18.65 -41.80
C CYS A 8 -16.23 -17.40 -41.17
N LEU A 9 -15.81 -16.45 -42.00
CA LEU A 9 -15.24 -15.19 -41.51
C LEU A 9 -16.27 -14.35 -40.72
N VAL A 10 -17.50 -14.25 -41.21
CA VAL A 10 -18.60 -13.56 -40.51
C VAL A 10 -18.92 -14.24 -39.18
N LEU A 11 -19.03 -15.55 -39.14
CA LEU A 11 -19.25 -16.31 -37.93
C LEU A 11 -18.11 -16.09 -36.92
N LEU A 12 -16.87 -16.11 -37.37
CA LEU A 12 -15.69 -15.86 -36.52
C LEU A 12 -15.71 -14.47 -35.90
N VAL A 13 -16.10 -13.45 -36.66
CA VAL A 13 -16.26 -12.08 -36.16
C VAL A 13 -17.39 -11.98 -35.14
N ILE A 14 -18.53 -12.61 -35.38
CA ILE A 14 -19.69 -12.60 -34.48
C ILE A 14 -19.33 -13.34 -33.18
N PHE A 15 -18.80 -14.55 -33.24
CA PHE A 15 -18.43 -15.33 -32.05
C PHE A 15 -17.28 -14.68 -31.28
N GLY A 16 -16.29 -14.10 -31.97
CA GLY A 16 -15.21 -13.33 -31.38
C GLY A 16 -15.73 -12.08 -30.63
N GLY A 17 -16.68 -11.37 -31.25
CA GLY A 17 -17.31 -10.21 -30.62
C GLY A 17 -18.10 -10.57 -29.34
N ILE A 18 -18.86 -11.67 -29.37
CA ILE A 18 -19.61 -12.17 -28.21
C ILE A 18 -18.63 -12.59 -27.08
N ALA A 19 -17.54 -13.27 -27.41
CA ALA A 19 -16.54 -13.70 -26.44
C ALA A 19 -15.86 -12.48 -25.76
N ILE A 20 -15.49 -11.45 -26.54
CA ILE A 20 -14.92 -10.21 -26.00
C ILE A 20 -15.91 -9.47 -25.10
N ALA A 21 -17.17 -9.36 -25.52
CA ALA A 21 -18.21 -8.71 -24.71
C ALA A 21 -18.42 -9.46 -23.39
N GLY A 22 -18.50 -10.80 -23.43
CA GLY A 22 -18.60 -11.65 -22.26
C GLY A 22 -17.41 -11.50 -21.30
N ASP A 23 -16.21 -11.40 -21.84
CA ASP A 23 -14.98 -11.18 -21.07
C ASP A 23 -15.01 -9.85 -20.30
N ILE A 24 -15.42 -8.76 -20.97
CA ILE A 24 -15.53 -7.43 -20.36
C ILE A 24 -16.59 -7.43 -19.25
N VAL A 25 -17.76 -8.01 -19.51
CA VAL A 25 -18.85 -8.06 -18.50
C VAL A 25 -18.43 -8.91 -17.32
N GLY A 26 -17.90 -10.12 -17.55
CA GLY A 26 -17.43 -11.01 -16.49
C GLY A 26 -16.38 -10.37 -15.61
N ARG A 27 -15.39 -9.67 -16.21
CA ARG A 27 -14.36 -8.92 -15.48
C ARG A 27 -14.98 -7.84 -14.59
N ARG A 28 -15.92 -7.05 -15.12
CA ARG A 28 -16.58 -5.99 -14.33
C ARG A 28 -17.36 -6.54 -13.14
N VAL A 29 -18.06 -7.65 -13.33
CA VAL A 29 -18.80 -8.33 -12.26
C VAL A 29 -17.83 -8.77 -11.16
N ALA A 30 -16.74 -9.45 -11.52
CA ALA A 30 -15.73 -9.90 -10.57
C ALA A 30 -15.07 -8.72 -9.82
N GLN A 31 -14.69 -7.64 -10.52
CA GLN A 31 -14.13 -6.44 -9.91
C GLN A 31 -15.08 -5.80 -8.91
N ASN A 32 -16.38 -5.70 -9.24
CA ASN A 32 -17.39 -5.13 -8.34
C ASN A 32 -17.60 -6.01 -7.10
N GLU A 33 -17.56 -7.32 -7.23
CA GLU A 33 -17.74 -8.23 -6.11
C GLU A 33 -16.55 -8.16 -5.15
N ILE A 34 -15.33 -8.18 -5.67
CA ILE A 34 -14.11 -7.96 -4.87
C ILE A 34 -14.18 -6.60 -4.15
N ALA A 35 -14.60 -5.54 -4.86
CA ALA A 35 -14.71 -4.20 -4.28
C ALA A 35 -15.70 -4.14 -3.10
N LYS A 36 -16.87 -4.79 -3.23
CA LYS A 36 -17.86 -4.89 -2.14
C LYS A 36 -17.31 -5.67 -0.95
N ASN A 37 -16.66 -6.81 -1.20
CA ASN A 37 -16.08 -7.63 -0.15
C ASN A 37 -15.00 -6.87 0.63
N VAL A 38 -14.10 -6.17 -0.07
CA VAL A 38 -13.08 -5.31 0.55
C VAL A 38 -13.74 -4.18 1.35
N ALA A 39 -14.74 -3.49 0.80
CA ALA A 39 -15.45 -2.42 1.51
C ALA A 39 -16.10 -2.91 2.79
N SER A 40 -16.74 -4.07 2.75
CA SER A 40 -17.38 -4.69 3.91
C SER A 40 -16.37 -5.13 4.97
N GLN A 41 -15.31 -5.82 4.57
CA GLN A 41 -14.31 -6.37 5.46
C GLN A 41 -13.55 -5.29 6.23
N TYR A 42 -13.15 -4.21 5.53
CA TYR A 42 -12.43 -3.08 6.12
C TYR A 42 -13.35 -1.94 6.60
N ARG A 43 -14.68 -2.14 6.57
CA ARG A 43 -15.69 -1.15 6.99
C ARG A 43 -15.43 0.23 6.36
N LEU A 44 -15.14 0.23 5.06
CA LEU A 44 -14.90 1.46 4.32
C LEU A 44 -16.21 2.23 4.14
N ASP A 45 -16.13 3.56 4.19
CA ASP A 45 -17.24 4.48 3.91
C ASP A 45 -17.55 4.64 2.41
N HIS A 46 -16.73 4.00 1.56
CA HIS A 46 -16.82 4.04 0.11
C HIS A 46 -16.38 2.71 -0.51
N THR A 47 -16.76 2.49 -1.75
CA THR A 47 -16.36 1.30 -2.51
C THR A 47 -15.00 1.53 -3.16
N PRO A 48 -13.98 0.70 -2.91
CA PRO A 48 -12.67 0.80 -3.54
C PRO A 48 -12.76 0.48 -5.04
N GLN A 49 -11.79 0.99 -5.80
CA GLN A 49 -11.65 0.63 -7.21
C GLN A 49 -10.79 -0.61 -7.34
N VAL A 50 -11.32 -1.63 -8.02
CA VAL A 50 -10.59 -2.88 -8.30
C VAL A 50 -10.33 -2.99 -9.79
N SER A 51 -9.14 -3.39 -10.18
CA SER A 51 -8.73 -3.60 -11.56
C SER A 51 -8.03 -4.95 -11.71
N ILE A 52 -8.65 -5.90 -12.39
CA ILE A 52 -8.04 -7.17 -12.77
C ILE A 52 -7.35 -6.97 -14.11
N LYS A 53 -6.03 -7.14 -14.15
CA LYS A 53 -5.21 -6.97 -15.34
C LYS A 53 -5.16 -8.26 -16.19
N GLY A 54 -4.74 -8.07 -17.43
CA GLY A 54 -4.61 -9.17 -18.40
C GLY A 54 -5.86 -9.40 -19.22
N PHE A 55 -5.67 -10.10 -20.33
CA PHE A 55 -6.72 -10.44 -21.29
C PHE A 55 -6.36 -11.80 -21.92
N PRO A 56 -7.35 -12.69 -22.16
CA PRO A 56 -8.74 -12.63 -21.71
C PRO A 56 -8.90 -12.88 -20.19
N PHE A 57 -9.88 -12.21 -19.57
CA PHE A 57 -10.22 -12.43 -18.16
C PHE A 57 -10.83 -13.83 -17.94
N LEU A 58 -11.72 -14.26 -18.83
CA LEU A 58 -12.40 -15.55 -18.69
C LEU A 58 -11.41 -16.73 -18.68
N THR A 59 -10.33 -16.67 -19.45
CA THR A 59 -9.27 -17.68 -19.40
C THR A 59 -8.61 -17.70 -18.03
N GLN A 60 -8.24 -16.54 -17.50
CA GLN A 60 -7.66 -16.43 -16.15
C GLN A 60 -8.62 -16.98 -15.07
N ALA A 61 -9.93 -16.68 -15.22
CA ALA A 61 -10.95 -17.14 -14.28
C ALA A 61 -11.13 -18.66 -14.31
N LEU A 62 -11.12 -19.27 -15.50
CA LEU A 62 -11.19 -20.73 -15.66
C LEU A 62 -9.95 -21.44 -15.10
N ASP A 63 -8.77 -20.85 -15.30
CA ASP A 63 -7.51 -21.37 -14.79
C ASP A 63 -7.34 -21.11 -13.29
N GLY A 64 -8.15 -20.21 -12.71
CA GLY A 64 -8.03 -19.77 -11.33
C GLY A 64 -6.73 -19.02 -11.06
N ARG A 65 -6.13 -18.41 -12.08
CA ARG A 65 -4.84 -17.70 -12.01
C ARG A 65 -4.94 -16.33 -12.65
N TYR A 66 -4.63 -15.30 -11.88
CA TYR A 66 -4.68 -13.91 -12.30
C TYR A 66 -3.29 -13.30 -12.23
N GLY A 67 -2.88 -12.63 -13.31
CA GLY A 67 -1.54 -12.03 -13.37
C GLY A 67 -1.35 -10.92 -12.35
N GLU A 68 -2.30 -9.98 -12.29
CA GLU A 68 -2.24 -8.84 -11.37
C GLU A 68 -3.65 -8.33 -11.05
N ILE A 69 -3.86 -8.01 -9.77
CA ILE A 69 -5.08 -7.36 -9.27
C ILE A 69 -4.67 -6.12 -8.49
N ASP A 70 -5.10 -4.94 -8.97
CA ASP A 70 -4.89 -3.68 -8.28
C ASP A 70 -6.16 -3.26 -7.54
N ILE A 71 -5.99 -2.81 -6.30
CA ILE A 71 -7.07 -2.31 -5.46
C ILE A 71 -6.68 -0.90 -4.99
N ASN A 72 -7.43 0.10 -5.43
CA ASN A 72 -7.29 1.47 -4.94
C ASN A 72 -8.32 1.70 -3.83
N VAL A 73 -7.86 1.61 -2.60
CA VAL A 73 -8.68 1.79 -1.40
C VAL A 73 -8.93 3.27 -1.11
N GLY A 74 -7.96 4.15 -1.45
CA GLY A 74 -8.04 5.57 -1.15
C GLY A 74 -7.80 5.87 0.32
N ARG A 75 -8.85 6.26 1.06
CA ARG A 75 -8.77 6.55 2.49
C ARG A 75 -9.13 5.34 3.33
N LEU A 76 -8.37 5.11 4.39
CA LEU A 76 -8.57 4.01 5.32
C LEU A 76 -8.13 4.46 6.71
N THR A 77 -8.86 4.08 7.75
CA THR A 77 -8.43 4.25 9.14
C THR A 77 -8.11 2.89 9.72
N GLU A 78 -6.86 2.70 10.12
CA GLU A 78 -6.39 1.45 10.71
C GLU A 78 -5.76 1.73 12.07
N GLN A 79 -6.30 1.11 13.12
CA GLN A 79 -5.85 1.29 14.50
C GLN A 79 -5.72 2.76 14.93
N GLY A 80 -6.63 3.63 14.46
CA GLY A 80 -6.63 5.06 14.76
C GLY A 80 -5.63 5.90 13.96
N ILE A 81 -4.96 5.31 12.98
CA ILE A 81 -4.08 6.00 12.02
C ILE A 81 -4.87 6.23 10.73
N HIS A 82 -4.88 7.46 10.26
CA HIS A 82 -5.52 7.83 9.00
C HIS A 82 -4.53 7.64 7.84
N LEU A 83 -4.89 6.74 6.96
CA LEU A 83 -4.14 6.45 5.74
C LEU A 83 -4.85 7.08 4.55
N THR A 84 -4.09 7.68 3.66
CA THR A 84 -4.57 8.24 2.39
C THR A 84 -3.81 7.63 1.22
N ASP A 85 -4.36 7.75 0.02
CA ASP A 85 -3.76 7.20 -1.21
C ASP A 85 -3.38 5.72 -1.07
N THR A 86 -4.19 4.96 -0.33
CA THR A 86 -3.92 3.55 -0.08
C THR A 86 -4.21 2.73 -1.32
N THR A 87 -3.19 2.02 -1.79
CA THR A 87 -3.28 1.11 -2.94
C THR A 87 -2.66 -0.23 -2.58
N VAL A 88 -3.21 -1.30 -3.13
CA VAL A 88 -2.68 -2.66 -3.00
C VAL A 88 -2.57 -3.27 -4.38
N ALA A 89 -1.41 -3.79 -4.72
CA ALA A 89 -1.16 -4.57 -5.94
C ALA A 89 -0.83 -6.01 -5.55
N LEU A 90 -1.62 -6.96 -6.04
CA LEU A 90 -1.43 -8.39 -5.87
C LEU A 90 -0.97 -8.99 -7.19
N LYS A 91 0.15 -9.69 -7.20
CA LYS A 91 0.70 -10.35 -8.39
C LYS A 91 0.74 -11.85 -8.22
N GLY A 92 0.51 -12.57 -9.33
CA GLY A 92 0.48 -14.02 -9.34
C GLY A 92 -0.61 -14.58 -8.41
N VAL A 93 -1.84 -14.06 -8.52
CA VAL A 93 -2.95 -14.48 -7.66
C VAL A 93 -3.50 -15.82 -8.12
N THR A 94 -3.52 -16.78 -7.23
CA THR A 94 -4.21 -18.07 -7.41
C THR A 94 -5.49 -18.02 -6.58
N ALA A 95 -6.63 -18.11 -7.26
CA ALA A 95 -7.96 -18.12 -6.65
C ALA A 95 -8.84 -19.10 -7.41
N PRO A 96 -9.07 -20.32 -6.91
CA PRO A 96 -9.93 -21.29 -7.55
C PRO A 96 -11.32 -20.70 -7.79
N MET A 97 -11.89 -20.91 -8.98
CA MET A 97 -13.17 -20.29 -9.36
C MET A 97 -14.32 -20.68 -8.41
N SER A 98 -14.28 -21.92 -7.87
CA SER A 98 -15.24 -22.38 -6.86
C SER A 98 -15.22 -21.51 -5.60
N ASP A 99 -14.04 -21.10 -5.17
CA ASP A 99 -13.86 -20.30 -3.96
C ASP A 99 -14.28 -18.86 -4.21
N ALA A 100 -13.90 -18.31 -5.38
CA ALA A 100 -14.31 -16.98 -5.78
C ALA A 100 -15.84 -16.85 -5.87
N MET A 101 -16.53 -17.88 -6.37
CA MET A 101 -18.00 -17.92 -6.44
C MET A 101 -18.68 -18.04 -5.07
N ASN A 102 -18.04 -18.70 -4.12
CA ASN A 102 -18.56 -18.89 -2.75
C ASN A 102 -18.11 -17.79 -1.78
N GLY A 103 -17.32 -16.82 -2.24
CA GLY A 103 -16.72 -15.79 -1.37
C GLY A 103 -15.70 -16.34 -0.37
N ASP A 104 -15.16 -17.54 -0.63
CA ASP A 104 -14.16 -18.18 0.22
C ASP A 104 -12.75 -17.74 -0.20
N SER A 105 -12.07 -17.00 0.67
CA SER A 105 -10.70 -16.55 0.46
C SER A 105 -9.64 -17.48 1.07
N SER A 106 -10.04 -18.61 1.67
CA SER A 106 -9.14 -19.50 2.43
C SER A 106 -8.01 -20.11 1.59
N ARG A 107 -8.25 -20.30 0.30
CA ARG A 107 -7.26 -20.84 -0.64
C ARG A 107 -6.71 -19.81 -1.62
N VAL A 108 -7.06 -18.54 -1.42
CA VAL A 108 -6.54 -17.47 -2.28
C VAL A 108 -5.14 -17.09 -1.83
N VAL A 109 -4.19 -17.19 -2.73
CA VAL A 109 -2.76 -16.88 -2.50
C VAL A 109 -2.27 -15.91 -3.55
N ALA A 110 -1.47 -14.93 -3.14
CA ALA A 110 -0.74 -14.07 -4.05
C ALA A 110 0.77 -14.31 -3.90
N ASP A 111 1.49 -14.43 -5.02
CA ASP A 111 2.95 -14.58 -5.01
C ASP A 111 3.60 -13.35 -4.37
N THR A 112 3.09 -12.17 -4.69
CA THR A 112 3.57 -10.91 -4.14
C THR A 112 2.40 -9.98 -3.87
N ALA A 113 2.38 -9.37 -2.68
CA ALA A 113 1.51 -8.25 -2.34
C ALA A 113 2.35 -7.02 -2.07
N THR A 114 2.04 -5.91 -2.75
CA THR A 114 2.65 -4.61 -2.49
C THR A 114 1.55 -3.65 -2.07
N SER A 115 1.72 -3.01 -0.91
CA SER A 115 0.80 -1.96 -0.46
C SER A 115 1.54 -0.65 -0.33
N THR A 116 0.89 0.44 -0.74
CA THR A 116 1.39 1.79 -0.59
C THR A 116 0.31 2.64 0.08
N ALA A 117 0.70 3.40 1.08
CA ALA A 117 -0.21 4.34 1.77
C ALA A 117 0.55 5.58 2.21
N THR A 118 -0.14 6.70 2.37
CA THR A 118 0.41 7.94 2.93
C THR A 118 -0.12 8.13 4.34
N VAL A 119 0.78 8.24 5.31
CA VAL A 119 0.50 8.57 6.72
C VAL A 119 0.71 10.06 6.92
N GLY A 120 -0.31 10.79 7.32
CA GLY A 120 -0.23 12.23 7.60
C GLY A 120 0.74 12.56 8.74
N TYR A 121 1.37 13.75 8.68
CA TYR A 121 2.30 14.17 9.74
C TYR A 121 1.64 14.28 11.11
N ASP A 122 0.34 14.54 11.19
CA ASP A 122 -0.37 14.57 12.48
C ASP A 122 -0.34 13.21 13.17
N ASP A 123 -0.56 12.12 12.42
CA ASP A 123 -0.51 10.77 12.98
C ASP A 123 0.92 10.31 13.25
N VAL A 124 1.89 10.68 12.39
CA VAL A 124 3.32 10.46 12.65
C VAL A 124 3.74 11.14 13.95
N ASN A 125 3.29 12.37 14.17
CA ASN A 125 3.62 13.17 15.35
C ASN A 125 3.03 12.62 16.66
N LYS A 126 1.90 11.91 16.60
CA LYS A 126 1.35 11.21 17.78
C LYS A 126 2.27 10.09 18.27
N SER A 127 3.02 9.50 17.37
CA SER A 127 3.96 8.41 17.66
C SER A 127 5.41 8.86 17.85
N ALA A 128 5.70 10.14 17.63
CA ALA A 128 7.04 10.69 17.77
C ALA A 128 7.46 10.77 19.26
N PRO A 129 8.68 10.32 19.61
CA PRO A 129 9.13 10.32 21.00
C PRO A 129 9.37 11.74 21.52
N ASN A 130 9.29 11.92 22.85
CA ASN A 130 9.69 13.14 23.56
C ASN A 130 9.04 14.45 23.06
N GLY A 131 7.83 14.39 22.50
CA GLY A 131 7.14 15.58 21.95
C GLY A 131 7.80 16.16 20.70
N MET A 132 8.65 15.40 20.04
CA MET A 132 9.24 15.81 18.76
C MET A 132 8.14 15.99 17.69
N LYS A 133 8.38 16.93 16.78
CA LYS A 133 7.51 17.21 15.64
C LYS A 133 8.25 16.91 14.35
N VAL A 134 7.59 16.13 13.50
CA VAL A 134 8.07 15.73 12.18
C VAL A 134 7.31 16.50 11.12
N SER A 135 8.02 17.01 10.14
CA SER A 135 7.45 17.75 9.00
C SER A 135 8.31 17.58 7.74
N ALA A 136 7.74 17.87 6.57
CA ALA A 136 8.53 17.96 5.35
C ALA A 136 9.16 19.35 5.21
N ASP A 137 10.36 19.38 4.61
CA ASP A 137 11.00 20.56 4.07
C ASP A 137 11.49 20.23 2.66
N GLY A 138 10.65 20.49 1.68
CA GLY A 138 10.81 19.98 0.31
C GLY A 138 10.77 18.45 0.28
N SER A 139 11.85 17.84 -0.17
CA SER A 139 12.04 16.37 -0.17
C SER A 139 12.73 15.83 1.09
N ALA A 140 13.19 16.71 1.97
CA ALA A 140 13.82 16.33 3.22
C ALA A 140 12.78 16.21 4.35
N LEU A 141 13.06 15.36 5.32
CA LEU A 141 12.29 15.26 6.56
C LEU A 141 12.98 16.06 7.64
N GLN A 142 12.23 16.90 8.32
CA GLN A 142 12.70 17.64 9.51
C GLN A 142 12.08 17.07 10.76
N VAL A 143 12.90 16.95 11.81
CA VAL A 143 12.46 16.64 13.16
C VAL A 143 12.84 17.81 14.07
N ARG A 144 11.84 18.41 14.70
CA ARG A 144 12.01 19.49 15.65
C ARG A 144 11.67 19.01 17.05
N GLY A 145 12.55 19.25 18.00
CA GLY A 145 12.30 18.82 19.38
C GLY A 145 13.21 19.49 20.40
N PRO A 146 12.91 19.30 21.70
CA PRO A 146 13.76 19.81 22.79
C PRO A 146 15.07 19.01 22.85
N TYR A 147 16.16 19.72 23.09
CA TYR A 147 17.46 19.14 23.35
C TYR A 147 18.10 19.88 24.53
N SER A 148 18.53 19.14 25.53
CA SER A 148 19.13 19.70 26.74
C SER A 148 20.62 19.43 26.81
N VAL A 149 21.39 20.48 26.99
CA VAL A 149 22.84 20.41 27.24
C VAL A 149 23.17 21.23 28.50
N LEU A 150 23.85 20.63 29.44
CA LEU A 150 24.26 21.28 30.70
C LEU A 150 23.11 22.00 31.44
N GLY A 151 21.92 21.38 31.43
CA GLY A 151 20.73 21.94 32.09
C GLY A 151 19.97 23.00 31.29
N VAL A 152 20.46 23.40 30.12
CA VAL A 152 19.78 24.38 29.24
C VAL A 152 19.06 23.63 28.14
N THR A 153 17.71 23.72 28.11
CA THR A 153 16.88 23.14 27.06
C THR A 153 16.66 24.15 25.94
N ARG A 154 16.96 23.76 24.72
CA ARG A 154 16.70 24.53 23.50
C ARG A 154 15.95 23.69 22.46
N THR A 155 15.13 24.35 21.67
CA THR A 155 14.52 23.70 20.52
C THR A 155 15.53 23.58 19.38
N VAL A 156 15.69 22.37 18.89
CA VAL A 156 16.63 22.02 17.83
C VAL A 156 15.83 21.45 16.64
N THR A 157 16.27 21.76 15.44
CA THR A 157 15.71 21.21 14.19
C THR A 157 16.77 20.37 13.50
N ALA A 158 16.47 19.13 13.28
CA ALA A 158 17.32 18.17 12.57
C ALA A 158 16.73 17.84 11.20
N THR A 159 17.53 17.94 10.16
CA THR A 159 17.23 17.30 8.88
C THR A 159 17.62 15.84 8.97
N VAL A 160 16.69 14.94 8.68
CA VAL A 160 16.88 13.51 8.91
C VAL A 160 16.63 12.71 7.63
N THR A 161 17.25 11.55 7.56
CA THR A 161 16.90 10.50 6.60
C THR A 161 16.09 9.40 7.29
N VAL A 162 15.23 8.77 6.50
CA VAL A 162 14.40 7.65 6.95
C VAL A 162 14.90 6.39 6.28
N GLN A 163 15.21 5.39 7.08
CA GLN A 163 15.63 4.07 6.61
C GLN A 163 14.62 3.03 7.04
N ALA A 164 14.06 2.30 6.09
CA ALA A 164 13.18 1.18 6.35
C ALA A 164 13.99 -0.11 6.51
N SER A 165 13.67 -0.94 7.48
CA SER A 165 14.27 -2.26 7.68
C SER A 165 13.24 -3.21 8.29
N GLY A 166 12.70 -4.09 7.47
CA GLY A 166 11.68 -5.05 7.89
C GLY A 166 10.41 -4.36 8.42
N ARG A 167 10.15 -4.47 9.72
CA ARG A 167 8.98 -3.84 10.37
C ARG A 167 9.33 -2.56 11.14
N THR A 168 10.52 -2.03 10.93
CA THR A 168 11.00 -0.85 11.64
C THR A 168 11.37 0.27 10.70
N VAL A 169 11.18 1.49 11.16
CA VAL A 169 11.63 2.72 10.49
C VAL A 169 12.65 3.38 11.41
N ARG A 170 13.86 3.55 10.90
CA ARG A 170 14.94 4.23 11.59
C ARG A 170 15.10 5.64 11.05
N VAL A 171 15.09 6.61 11.96
CA VAL A 171 15.35 8.03 11.68
C VAL A 171 16.77 8.35 12.06
N VAL A 172 17.54 8.95 11.13
CA VAL A 172 18.95 9.27 11.32
C VAL A 172 19.20 10.73 10.95
N PRO A 173 19.70 11.58 11.87
CA PRO A 173 19.99 12.96 11.57
C PRO A 173 21.18 13.09 10.62
N GLN A 174 21.07 14.03 9.67
CA GLN A 174 22.10 14.37 8.69
C GLN A 174 22.69 15.75 8.96
N ALA A 175 21.84 16.69 9.43
CA ALA A 175 22.24 18.03 9.81
C ALA A 175 21.35 18.52 10.94
N VAL A 176 21.91 19.35 11.81
CA VAL A 176 21.19 19.88 12.98
C VAL A 176 21.43 21.36 13.11
N LYS A 177 20.39 22.14 13.41
CA LYS A 177 20.42 23.58 13.64
C LYS A 177 19.74 23.93 14.96
N ALA A 178 20.35 24.82 15.73
CA ALA A 178 19.80 25.43 16.94
C ALA A 178 19.80 26.95 16.78
N GLY A 179 18.62 27.58 16.74
CA GLY A 179 18.49 29.01 16.54
C GLY A 179 19.16 29.54 15.26
N GLY A 180 19.16 28.75 14.18
CA GLY A 180 19.81 29.11 12.91
C GLY A 180 21.29 28.72 12.79
N THR A 181 21.96 28.38 13.90
CA THR A 181 23.37 27.97 13.92
C THR A 181 23.49 26.46 13.76
N THR A 182 24.43 25.99 12.93
CA THR A 182 24.72 24.58 12.80
C THR A 182 25.39 24.04 14.07
N VAL A 183 24.86 22.92 14.56
CA VAL A 183 25.39 22.21 15.72
C VAL A 183 26.19 21.01 15.24
N PRO A 184 27.37 20.73 15.85
CA PRO A 184 28.12 19.50 15.52
C PRO A 184 27.22 18.27 15.67
N LEU A 185 27.15 17.45 14.61
CA LEU A 185 26.24 16.32 14.53
C LEU A 185 26.47 15.30 15.64
N ASP A 186 27.73 15.08 16.02
CA ASP A 186 28.11 14.10 17.04
C ASP A 186 27.51 14.37 18.40
N LEU A 187 27.27 15.66 18.73
CA LEU A 187 26.66 16.05 20.00
C LEU A 187 25.18 15.70 20.10
N VAL A 188 24.47 15.65 18.97
CA VAL A 188 23.01 15.52 18.93
C VAL A 188 22.54 14.25 18.21
N LYS A 189 23.43 13.54 17.53
CA LYS A 189 23.11 12.35 16.74
C LYS A 189 22.36 11.31 17.55
N GLN A 190 22.82 11.03 18.77
CA GLN A 190 22.20 10.02 19.63
C GLN A 190 20.77 10.43 20.05
N ALA A 191 20.54 11.70 20.35
CA ALA A 191 19.22 12.19 20.76
C ALA A 191 18.18 12.20 19.64
N PHE A 192 18.61 12.39 18.38
CA PHE A 192 17.76 12.45 17.20
C PHE A 192 17.78 11.19 16.35
N THR A 193 18.52 10.15 16.76
CA THR A 193 18.45 8.83 16.16
C THR A 193 17.45 7.98 16.94
N PHE A 194 16.39 7.53 16.31
CA PHE A 194 15.42 6.63 16.93
C PHE A 194 14.86 5.64 15.93
N THR A 195 14.35 4.55 16.46
CA THR A 195 13.72 3.49 15.66
C THR A 195 12.27 3.36 16.12
N MET A 196 11.35 3.38 15.16
CA MET A 196 9.94 3.15 15.39
C MET A 196 9.55 1.80 14.82
N ALA A 197 8.92 0.94 15.63
CA ALA A 197 8.31 -0.29 15.15
C ALA A 197 6.92 0.04 14.60
N VAL A 198 6.64 -0.37 13.37
CA VAL A 198 5.31 -0.26 12.77
C VAL A 198 4.54 -1.52 13.14
N LYS A 199 3.69 -1.41 14.18
CA LYS A 199 2.96 -2.55 14.75
C LYS A 199 1.82 -3.04 13.84
N ALA A 200 1.21 -2.15 13.08
CA ALA A 200 0.01 -2.38 12.27
C ALA A 200 0.31 -2.80 10.82
N LEU A 201 1.41 -3.51 10.56
CA LEU A 201 1.65 -4.05 9.23
C LEU A 201 0.90 -5.38 9.07
N PRO A 202 -0.03 -5.48 8.12
CA PRO A 202 -0.74 -6.73 7.87
C PRO A 202 0.21 -7.82 7.39
N LEU A 203 -0.09 -9.07 7.73
CA LEU A 203 0.34 -10.30 7.07
C LEU A 203 1.84 -10.46 6.79
N GLY A 204 2.70 -10.22 7.76
CA GLY A 204 4.13 -10.43 7.54
C GLY A 204 4.75 -9.51 6.49
N THR A 205 4.05 -8.43 6.10
CA THR A 205 4.59 -7.42 5.21
C THR A 205 5.82 -6.75 5.82
N GLN A 206 6.77 -6.39 4.97
CA GLN A 206 7.94 -5.62 5.35
C GLN A 206 7.89 -4.25 4.67
N ILE A 207 8.36 -3.23 5.36
CA ILE A 207 8.50 -1.91 4.76
C ILE A 207 9.66 -1.98 3.78
N SER A 208 9.36 -1.76 2.50
CA SER A 208 10.34 -1.75 1.41
C SER A 208 10.83 -0.35 1.07
N ASP A 209 9.99 0.68 1.28
CA ASP A 209 10.34 2.06 0.98
C ASP A 209 9.56 3.05 1.85
N VAL A 210 10.18 4.22 2.13
CA VAL A 210 9.54 5.35 2.79
C VAL A 210 9.96 6.64 2.08
N GLN A 211 9.00 7.37 1.54
CA GLN A 211 9.22 8.63 0.84
C GLN A 211 8.60 9.80 1.59
N VAL A 212 9.32 10.90 1.65
CA VAL A 212 8.81 12.17 2.17
C VAL A 212 7.94 12.83 1.12
N LYS A 213 6.69 13.15 1.49
CA LYS A 213 5.73 13.89 0.66
C LYS A 213 5.26 15.12 1.44
N PRO A 214 4.76 16.18 0.78
CA PRO A 214 4.30 17.39 1.46
C PRO A 214 3.22 17.13 2.52
N GLY A 215 2.31 16.17 2.27
CA GLY A 215 1.19 15.84 3.16
C GLY A 215 1.46 14.73 4.18
N GLY A 216 2.62 14.04 4.13
CA GLY A 216 2.91 12.91 5.01
C GLY A 216 4.04 12.04 4.52
N LEU A 217 4.21 10.90 5.16
CA LEU A 217 5.15 9.87 4.74
C LEU A 217 4.43 8.83 3.88
N ARG A 218 4.86 8.67 2.63
CA ARG A 218 4.41 7.56 1.78
C ARG A 218 5.22 6.33 2.12
N VAL A 219 4.54 5.31 2.61
CA VAL A 219 5.14 4.03 3.01
C VAL A 219 4.73 2.97 2.00
N THR A 220 5.71 2.23 1.49
CA THR A 220 5.49 1.05 0.65
C THR A 220 5.88 -0.19 1.42
N THR A 221 5.02 -1.19 1.42
CA THR A 221 5.28 -2.49 2.04
C THR A 221 5.16 -3.59 1.02
N THR A 222 5.91 -4.68 1.24
CA THR A 222 5.89 -5.85 0.36
C THR A 222 5.83 -7.12 1.19
N ALA A 223 5.07 -8.09 0.71
CA ALA A 223 5.04 -9.45 1.24
C ALA A 223 5.07 -10.47 0.11
N GLN A 224 5.59 -11.66 0.38
CA GLN A 224 5.61 -12.78 -0.57
C GLN A 224 4.79 -13.94 -0.04
N ASN A 225 4.24 -14.74 -0.94
CA ASN A 225 3.42 -15.93 -0.64
C ASN A 225 2.29 -15.62 0.36
N VAL A 226 1.52 -14.57 0.05
CA VAL A 226 0.47 -14.04 0.92
C VAL A 226 -0.79 -14.86 0.78
N LYS A 227 -1.24 -15.48 1.87
CA LYS A 227 -2.57 -16.10 1.96
C LYS A 227 -3.58 -15.02 2.36
N LEU A 228 -4.64 -14.88 1.57
CA LEU A 228 -5.63 -13.82 1.80
C LEU A 228 -6.64 -14.12 2.91
N ASP A 229 -6.73 -15.38 3.38
CA ASP A 229 -7.51 -15.78 4.56
C ASP A 229 -7.02 -15.15 5.85
N SER A 230 -5.70 -14.91 5.94
CA SER A 230 -5.07 -14.29 7.10
C SER A 230 -5.29 -12.75 7.17
N LEU A 231 -6.02 -12.18 6.20
CA LEU A 231 -6.51 -10.78 6.24
C LEU A 231 -7.76 -10.62 7.12
N ASN A 232 -8.34 -11.70 7.61
CA ASN A 232 -9.45 -11.65 8.55
C ASN A 232 -8.93 -11.14 9.91
N VAL A 233 -8.88 -9.83 10.06
CA VAL A 233 -8.62 -9.18 11.35
C VAL A 233 -9.90 -9.28 12.17
N HIS A 234 -9.83 -10.03 13.26
CA HIS A 234 -10.85 -10.08 14.31
C HIS A 234 -10.92 -8.77 15.08
#